data_550bbdad098759ef6f51170f01c07dc6
#
_entry.id   550bbdad098759ef6f51170f01c07dc6
#
_cell.length_a   1.000
_cell.length_b   1.000
_cell.length_c   1.000
_cell.angle_alpha   90.00
_cell.angle_beta   90.00
_cell.angle_gamma   90.00
#
_symmetry.space_group_name_H-M   'P 1'
#
loop_
_entity.id
_entity.type
_entity.pdbx_description
1 polymer ?
#
loop_
_entity_poly.entity_id
_entity_poly.type
_entity_poly.pdbx_seq_one_letter_code
_entity_poly.pdbx_strand_id
1 'polypeptide(L)'
;MDIQLLLALVLGIAAIIVLVLRTRLDAFIALLIAGLLTGVIAGQPLTEIVGSITTGFGNTLGSIGIVIGLGVAIGKILEVSGAADALARSFLKAFGQGREEWAMGTVGSLVSIPVFCDSGYVIMNPLARAIARVKRGGYVALALALGCGMTLTHHMVPPTPGPLAATGILGADLGLVIVTGLVFTVILLPVVVVYARWVGPLLEDTVIPEVREAVYGRLAAVGAGAPDSGPRSVSGATGTTADVEVVEQSSTGGHVSDEVTGVETYDPSVHLGEPPAGAKPHRVGAFLGSLPLLIPLVLIIGNTVTAAIDRNQQGVLSGEYEPSSWTTPFAFLGNPVVALIIGAVLAVYVLLPRWTPRTKVQGWFADAAASAGLILLITGAGGAFGQVLRDSGVGDALAEAIAATALPAFLVPFVIATVVRIAQGSGTVAMITAASVTAPLVATLGVNPVVAVLACTTGSMVFSYFNDSYFWVVTRFTGLEGTAALKGWSGITTAVWAGSIPLLFILNLVMG
;
A
#
# COMPACT_ATOMS: atom_id res chain seq x y z
N MET A 1 21.51 28.20 3.53
CA MET A 1 21.36 26.73 3.62
C MET A 1 21.84 26.28 4.98
N ASP A 2 20.98 25.73 5.78
CA ASP A 2 21.35 25.31 7.14
C ASP A 2 21.99 23.91 7.08
N ILE A 3 23.33 23.87 7.24
CA ILE A 3 24.12 22.63 7.19
C ILE A 3 23.68 21.67 8.31
N GLN A 4 23.24 22.21 9.45
CA GLN A 4 22.76 21.43 10.58
C GLN A 4 21.52 20.61 10.22
N LEU A 5 20.54 21.21 9.51
CA LEU A 5 19.31 20.53 9.07
C LEU A 5 19.62 19.44 8.04
N LEU A 6 20.55 19.70 7.11
CA LEU A 6 21.01 18.69 6.16
C LEU A 6 21.69 17.50 6.86
N LEU A 7 22.56 17.79 7.83
CA LEU A 7 23.19 16.74 8.64
C LEU A 7 22.15 15.95 9.44
N ALA A 8 21.14 16.60 10.01
CA ALA A 8 20.04 15.95 10.71
C ALA A 8 19.32 14.94 9.82
N LEU A 9 18.99 15.34 8.58
CA LEU A 9 18.35 14.46 7.60
C LEU A 9 19.23 13.24 7.25
N VAL A 10 20.49 13.51 6.86
CA VAL A 10 21.39 12.44 6.41
C VAL A 10 21.68 11.45 7.54
N LEU A 11 21.94 11.95 8.76
CA LEU A 11 22.20 11.10 9.92
C LEU A 11 20.95 10.35 10.39
N GLY A 12 19.76 10.96 10.32
CA GLY A 12 18.49 10.29 10.60
C GLY A 12 18.22 9.11 9.65
N ILE A 13 18.38 9.34 8.35
CA ILE A 13 18.25 8.28 7.35
C ILE A 13 19.30 7.19 7.53
N ALA A 14 20.58 7.58 7.75
CA ALA A 14 21.65 6.63 8.00
C ALA A 14 21.38 5.79 9.26
N ALA A 15 20.84 6.41 10.33
CA ALA A 15 20.47 5.69 11.54
C ALA A 15 19.41 4.63 11.27
N ILE A 16 18.34 4.93 10.52
CA ILE A 16 17.32 3.93 10.17
C ILE A 16 17.97 2.76 9.42
N ILE A 17 18.76 3.06 8.39
CA ILE A 17 19.39 2.02 7.55
C ILE A 17 20.32 1.15 8.42
N VAL A 18 21.18 1.75 9.24
CA VAL A 18 22.13 1.01 10.09
C VAL A 18 21.39 0.20 11.14
N LEU A 19 20.39 0.76 11.82
CA LEU A 19 19.64 0.07 12.87
C LEU A 19 18.87 -1.13 12.29
N VAL A 20 18.18 -0.97 11.16
CA VAL A 20 17.41 -2.06 10.54
C VAL A 20 18.30 -3.13 9.92
N LEU A 21 19.43 -2.76 9.27
CA LEU A 21 20.26 -3.72 8.53
C LEU A 21 21.36 -4.37 9.39
N ARG A 22 21.84 -3.70 10.45
CA ARG A 22 23.00 -4.15 11.23
C ARG A 22 22.70 -4.51 12.67
N THR A 23 21.54 -4.15 13.19
CA THR A 23 21.15 -4.47 14.56
C THR A 23 19.98 -5.47 14.58
N ARG A 24 19.57 -5.88 15.78
CA ARG A 24 18.38 -6.72 16.00
C ARG A 24 17.12 -5.90 16.31
N LEU A 25 17.20 -4.58 16.15
CA LEU A 25 16.05 -3.71 16.40
C LEU A 25 15.05 -3.80 15.26
N ASP A 26 13.79 -3.89 15.64
CA ASP A 26 12.68 -3.81 14.68
C ASP A 26 12.59 -2.40 14.08
N ALA A 27 12.04 -2.32 12.89
CA ALA A 27 11.84 -1.07 12.17
C ALA A 27 11.02 -0.03 12.97
N PHE A 28 10.07 -0.48 13.79
CA PHE A 28 9.31 0.39 14.69
C PHE A 28 10.23 1.17 15.63
N ILE A 29 11.14 0.49 16.33
CA ILE A 29 12.07 1.09 17.26
C ILE A 29 13.11 1.94 16.51
N ALA A 30 13.61 1.45 15.36
CA ALA A 30 14.58 2.17 14.56
C ALA A 30 14.07 3.53 14.07
N LEU A 31 12.80 3.60 13.64
CA LEU A 31 12.14 4.84 13.21
C LEU A 31 11.98 5.84 14.37
N LEU A 32 11.62 5.36 15.56
CA LEU A 32 11.50 6.23 16.74
C LEU A 32 12.87 6.79 17.16
N ILE A 33 13.92 5.96 17.18
CA ILE A 33 15.29 6.40 17.48
C ILE A 33 15.75 7.42 16.44
N ALA A 34 15.51 7.16 15.16
CA ALA A 34 15.87 8.10 14.09
C ALA A 34 15.12 9.43 14.23
N GLY A 35 13.86 9.41 14.59
CA GLY A 35 13.09 10.62 14.88
C GLY A 35 13.70 11.45 16.04
N LEU A 36 14.00 10.79 17.15
CA LEU A 36 14.69 11.43 18.29
C LEU A 36 16.03 12.03 17.86
N LEU A 37 16.87 11.24 17.17
CA LEU A 37 18.19 11.67 16.71
C LEU A 37 18.09 12.88 15.76
N THR A 38 17.20 12.82 14.78
CA THR A 38 16.98 13.90 13.81
C THR A 38 16.52 15.19 14.50
N GLY A 39 15.53 15.10 15.39
CA GLY A 39 15.04 16.25 16.14
C GLY A 39 16.13 16.89 17.01
N VAL A 40 16.94 16.09 17.70
CA VAL A 40 18.06 16.57 18.51
C VAL A 40 19.12 17.28 17.66
N ILE A 41 19.53 16.67 16.54
CA ILE A 41 20.53 17.26 15.63
C ILE A 41 19.99 18.53 14.98
N ALA A 42 18.71 18.56 14.62
CA ALA A 42 18.04 19.75 14.08
C ALA A 42 17.88 20.88 15.10
N GLY A 43 18.16 20.61 16.40
CA GLY A 43 18.11 21.63 17.46
C GLY A 43 16.69 21.85 18.02
N GLN A 44 15.76 20.93 17.81
CA GLN A 44 14.44 21.01 18.42
C GLN A 44 14.50 20.81 19.93
N PRO A 45 13.67 21.52 20.73
CA PRO A 45 13.52 21.24 22.15
C PRO A 45 13.09 19.79 22.41
N LEU A 46 13.70 19.11 23.37
CA LEU A 46 13.45 17.68 23.63
C LEU A 46 11.97 17.35 23.88
N THR A 47 11.25 18.25 24.52
CA THR A 47 9.80 18.11 24.76
C THR A 47 8.98 18.20 23.48
N GLU A 48 9.37 19.06 22.55
CA GLU A 48 8.71 19.20 21.25
C GLU A 48 8.95 17.98 20.36
N ILE A 49 10.17 17.41 20.37
CA ILE A 49 10.47 16.16 19.62
C ILE A 49 9.51 15.05 20.05
N VAL A 50 9.30 14.87 21.37
CA VAL A 50 8.34 13.87 21.88
C VAL A 50 6.92 14.22 21.47
N GLY A 51 6.54 15.50 21.48
CA GLY A 51 5.26 16.01 20.97
C GLY A 51 5.05 15.68 19.50
N SER A 52 6.05 15.95 18.65
CA SER A 52 6.03 15.63 17.21
C SER A 52 5.89 14.13 16.96
N ILE A 53 6.64 13.30 17.71
CA ILE A 53 6.54 11.84 17.63
C ILE A 53 5.13 11.37 17.99
N THR A 54 4.58 11.79 19.11
CA THR A 54 3.25 11.34 19.56
C THR A 54 2.14 11.83 18.63
N THR A 55 2.23 13.07 18.16
CA THR A 55 1.28 13.67 17.23
C THR A 55 1.33 12.96 15.87
N GLY A 56 2.52 12.77 15.30
CA GLY A 56 2.67 12.10 14.02
C GLY A 56 2.23 10.64 14.06
N PHE A 57 2.53 9.94 15.15
CA PHE A 57 2.07 8.58 15.40
C PHE A 57 0.55 8.51 15.49
N GLY A 58 -0.05 9.36 16.35
CA GLY A 58 -1.50 9.40 16.57
C GLY A 58 -2.29 9.79 15.32
N ASN A 59 -1.86 10.83 14.61
CA ASN A 59 -2.51 11.27 13.37
C ASN A 59 -2.49 10.19 12.29
N THR A 60 -1.36 9.51 12.13
CA THR A 60 -1.24 8.42 11.16
C THR A 60 -2.15 7.25 11.51
N LEU A 61 -2.15 6.80 12.76
CA LEU A 61 -3.06 5.73 13.19
C LEU A 61 -4.52 6.15 13.16
N GLY A 62 -4.84 7.39 13.52
CA GLY A 62 -6.20 7.93 13.43
C GLY A 62 -6.74 7.95 12.02
N SER A 63 -5.90 8.24 11.03
CA SER A 63 -6.31 8.32 9.63
C SER A 63 -6.49 6.96 8.96
N ILE A 64 -5.62 5.97 9.25
CA ILE A 64 -5.61 4.70 8.51
C ILE A 64 -5.74 3.44 9.38
N GLY A 65 -5.57 3.55 10.70
CA GLY A 65 -5.52 2.37 11.59
C GLY A 65 -6.80 1.52 11.54
N ILE A 66 -7.97 2.17 11.64
CA ILE A 66 -9.27 1.48 11.55
C ILE A 66 -9.44 0.82 10.17
N VAL A 67 -9.03 1.51 9.12
CA VAL A 67 -9.14 1.04 7.73
C VAL A 67 -8.26 -0.19 7.52
N ILE A 68 -7.02 -0.18 8.03
CA ILE A 68 -6.13 -1.35 7.98
C ILE A 68 -6.77 -2.53 8.72
N GLY A 69 -7.26 -2.32 9.94
CA GLY A 69 -7.88 -3.38 10.74
C GLY A 69 -9.08 -4.03 10.05
N LEU A 70 -10.01 -3.21 9.53
CA LEU A 70 -11.19 -3.69 8.80
C LEU A 70 -10.81 -4.35 7.47
N GLY A 71 -9.83 -3.80 6.76
CA GLY A 71 -9.34 -4.38 5.50
C GLY A 71 -8.74 -5.77 5.70
N VAL A 72 -7.90 -5.95 6.74
CA VAL A 72 -7.32 -7.27 7.08
C VAL A 72 -8.41 -8.25 7.49
N ALA A 73 -9.41 -7.81 8.26
CA ALA A 73 -10.55 -8.64 8.66
C ALA A 73 -11.38 -9.11 7.46
N ILE A 74 -11.71 -8.20 6.52
CA ILE A 74 -12.39 -8.55 5.26
C ILE A 74 -11.53 -9.54 4.47
N GLY A 75 -10.22 -9.27 4.34
CA GLY A 75 -9.27 -10.13 3.65
C GLY A 75 -9.25 -11.55 4.23
N LYS A 76 -9.25 -11.69 5.57
CA LYS A 76 -9.28 -12.99 6.24
C LYS A 76 -10.56 -13.75 5.93
N ILE A 77 -11.72 -13.08 5.94
CA ILE A 77 -13.00 -13.74 5.61
C ILE A 77 -13.06 -14.14 4.13
N LEU A 78 -12.54 -13.30 3.21
CA LEU A 78 -12.41 -13.66 1.79
C LEU A 78 -11.54 -14.90 1.57
N GLU A 79 -10.44 -15.02 2.34
CA GLU A 79 -9.55 -16.17 2.30
C GLU A 79 -10.26 -17.44 2.75
N VAL A 80 -10.80 -17.44 3.98
CA VAL A 80 -11.41 -18.65 4.57
C VAL A 80 -12.72 -19.07 3.91
N SER A 81 -13.42 -18.16 3.24
CA SER A 81 -14.64 -18.47 2.49
C SER A 81 -14.39 -19.03 1.08
N GLY A 82 -13.16 -18.96 0.56
CA GLY A 82 -12.82 -19.28 -0.82
C GLY A 82 -13.21 -18.19 -1.83
N ALA A 83 -13.74 -17.05 -1.38
CA ALA A 83 -14.11 -15.93 -2.24
C ALA A 83 -12.89 -15.34 -2.98
N ALA A 84 -11.74 -15.27 -2.29
CA ALA A 84 -10.50 -14.79 -2.87
C ALA A 84 -10.03 -15.66 -4.05
N ASP A 85 -10.13 -16.99 -3.92
CA ASP A 85 -9.80 -17.92 -5.01
C ASP A 85 -10.77 -17.82 -6.19
N ALA A 86 -12.07 -17.64 -5.91
CA ALA A 86 -13.08 -17.45 -6.96
C ALA A 86 -12.83 -16.15 -7.76
N LEU A 87 -12.47 -15.07 -7.07
CA LEU A 87 -12.08 -13.81 -7.68
C LEU A 87 -10.82 -13.96 -8.53
N ALA A 88 -9.76 -14.58 -7.98
CA ALA A 88 -8.51 -14.81 -8.67
C ALA A 88 -8.72 -15.54 -10.00
N ARG A 89 -9.48 -16.63 -9.99
CA ARG A 89 -9.83 -17.38 -11.21
C ARG A 89 -10.62 -16.55 -12.21
N SER A 90 -11.52 -15.68 -11.76
CA SER A 90 -12.27 -14.78 -12.62
C SER A 90 -11.38 -13.75 -13.32
N PHE A 91 -10.44 -13.14 -12.57
CA PHE A 91 -9.46 -12.20 -13.14
C PHE A 91 -8.50 -12.89 -14.12
N LEU A 92 -7.98 -14.08 -13.77
CA LEU A 92 -7.13 -14.86 -14.68
C LEU A 92 -7.82 -15.16 -16.02
N LYS A 93 -9.13 -15.48 -15.97
CA LYS A 93 -9.92 -15.68 -17.18
C LYS A 93 -10.06 -14.40 -18.01
N ALA A 94 -10.24 -13.25 -17.36
CA ALA A 94 -10.47 -11.97 -18.06
C ALA A 94 -9.22 -11.44 -18.75
N PHE A 95 -8.04 -11.52 -18.11
CA PHE A 95 -6.77 -11.03 -18.65
C PHE A 95 -5.97 -12.09 -19.41
N GLY A 96 -6.31 -13.35 -19.21
CA GLY A 96 -5.59 -14.50 -19.76
C GLY A 96 -4.32 -14.85 -18.98
N GLN A 97 -3.83 -16.08 -19.19
CA GLN A 97 -2.60 -16.56 -18.56
C GLN A 97 -1.37 -15.77 -19.03
N GLY A 98 -0.44 -15.52 -18.10
CA GLY A 98 0.80 -14.80 -18.37
C GLY A 98 0.68 -13.27 -18.36
N ARG A 99 -0.50 -12.71 -18.01
CA ARG A 99 -0.74 -11.27 -17.92
C ARG A 99 -1.24 -10.81 -16.54
N GLU A 100 -0.99 -11.60 -15.51
CA GLU A 100 -1.55 -11.36 -14.17
C GLU A 100 -0.96 -10.11 -13.51
N GLU A 101 0.30 -9.76 -13.78
CA GLU A 101 0.92 -8.53 -13.31
C GLU A 101 0.27 -7.29 -13.95
N TRP A 102 -0.12 -7.40 -15.24
CA TRP A 102 -0.92 -6.37 -15.91
C TRP A 102 -2.28 -6.21 -15.25
N ALA A 103 -2.94 -7.33 -14.93
CA ALA A 103 -4.22 -7.31 -14.24
C ALA A 103 -4.09 -6.63 -12.87
N MET A 104 -3.09 -7.00 -12.08
CA MET A 104 -2.88 -6.44 -10.74
C MET A 104 -2.51 -4.96 -10.78
N GLY A 105 -1.61 -4.54 -11.68
CA GLY A 105 -1.25 -3.14 -11.86
C GLY A 105 -2.43 -2.28 -12.32
N THR A 106 -3.23 -2.77 -13.27
CA THR A 106 -4.44 -2.07 -13.75
C THR A 106 -5.50 -1.96 -12.66
N VAL A 107 -5.78 -3.05 -11.94
CA VAL A 107 -6.73 -3.05 -10.83
C VAL A 107 -6.26 -2.09 -9.74
N GLY A 108 -4.96 -2.13 -9.38
CA GLY A 108 -4.37 -1.19 -8.43
C GLY A 108 -4.59 0.27 -8.85
N SER A 109 -4.29 0.59 -10.11
CA SER A 109 -4.48 1.94 -10.65
C SER A 109 -5.95 2.39 -10.60
N LEU A 110 -6.89 1.52 -10.94
CA LEU A 110 -8.31 1.86 -10.91
C LEU A 110 -8.83 2.06 -9.48
N VAL A 111 -8.44 1.16 -8.56
CA VAL A 111 -8.90 1.21 -7.16
C VAL A 111 -8.37 2.44 -6.45
N SER A 112 -7.15 2.88 -6.73
CA SER A 112 -6.54 3.99 -6.01
C SER A 112 -6.95 5.38 -6.52
N ILE A 113 -7.73 5.48 -7.57
CA ILE A 113 -8.32 6.78 -7.96
C ILE A 113 -9.18 7.34 -6.81
N PRO A 114 -10.15 6.58 -6.25
CA PRO A 114 -11.00 7.06 -5.17
C PRO A 114 -10.52 6.66 -3.77
N VAL A 115 -9.60 5.70 -3.64
CA VAL A 115 -9.19 5.12 -2.35
C VAL A 115 -7.72 5.43 -2.09
N PHE A 116 -7.40 5.78 -0.85
CA PHE A 116 -5.99 5.89 -0.44
C PHE A 116 -5.24 4.58 -0.71
N CYS A 117 -4.02 4.69 -1.23
CA CYS A 117 -3.23 3.53 -1.62
C CYS A 117 -2.99 2.53 -0.47
N ASP A 118 -2.77 3.03 0.76
CA ASP A 118 -2.63 2.19 1.95
C ASP A 118 -3.84 1.27 2.16
N SER A 119 -5.03 1.86 2.17
CA SER A 119 -6.30 1.14 2.34
C SER A 119 -6.59 0.21 1.17
N GLY A 120 -6.41 0.71 -0.04
CA GLY A 120 -6.64 -0.04 -1.26
C GLY A 120 -5.74 -1.27 -1.34
N TYR A 121 -4.47 -1.14 -0.94
CA TYR A 121 -3.52 -2.26 -0.94
C TYR A 121 -3.92 -3.35 0.05
N VAL A 122 -4.31 -2.96 1.28
CA VAL A 122 -4.76 -3.91 2.29
C VAL A 122 -5.99 -4.70 1.81
N ILE A 123 -6.95 -4.01 1.19
CA ILE A 123 -8.18 -4.63 0.68
C ILE A 123 -7.88 -5.57 -0.51
N MET A 124 -6.94 -5.19 -1.39
CA MET A 124 -6.70 -5.93 -2.65
C MET A 124 -5.58 -6.96 -2.55
N ASN A 125 -4.71 -6.91 -1.54
CA ASN A 125 -3.61 -7.86 -1.38
C ASN A 125 -4.05 -9.34 -1.29
N PRO A 126 -5.18 -9.70 -0.63
CA PRO A 126 -5.69 -11.07 -0.65
C PRO A 126 -5.92 -11.62 -2.07
N LEU A 127 -6.30 -10.75 -3.02
CA LEU A 127 -6.45 -11.14 -4.42
C LEU A 127 -5.08 -11.51 -5.04
N ALA A 128 -4.03 -10.73 -4.78
CA ALA A 128 -2.67 -11.06 -5.24
C ALA A 128 -2.20 -12.41 -4.68
N ARG A 129 -2.48 -12.67 -3.39
CA ARG A 129 -2.18 -13.97 -2.74
C ARG A 129 -2.92 -15.12 -3.39
N ALA A 130 -4.23 -14.96 -3.65
CA ALA A 130 -5.05 -15.99 -4.27
C ALA A 130 -4.57 -16.32 -5.70
N ILE A 131 -4.21 -15.31 -6.49
CA ILE A 131 -3.64 -15.52 -7.84
C ILE A 131 -2.30 -16.26 -7.73
N ALA A 132 -1.40 -15.83 -6.83
CA ALA A 132 -0.12 -16.46 -6.63
C ALA A 132 -0.25 -17.94 -6.20
N ARG A 133 -1.23 -18.25 -5.35
CA ARG A 133 -1.56 -19.62 -4.93
C ARG A 133 -1.98 -20.49 -6.11
N VAL A 134 -2.87 -19.98 -6.96
CA VAL A 134 -3.32 -20.68 -8.17
C VAL A 134 -2.16 -20.91 -9.15
N LYS A 135 -1.28 -19.92 -9.33
CA LYS A 135 -0.07 -20.00 -10.19
C LYS A 135 1.05 -20.82 -9.55
N ARG A 136 1.02 -21.06 -8.25
CA ARG A 136 2.10 -21.65 -7.46
C ARG A 136 3.41 -20.85 -7.52
N GLY A 137 3.32 -19.52 -7.64
CA GLY A 137 4.48 -18.62 -7.63
C GLY A 137 4.16 -17.19 -8.05
N GLY A 138 5.18 -16.33 -7.98
CA GLY A 138 5.13 -14.96 -8.48
C GLY A 138 4.37 -13.98 -7.59
N TYR A 139 4.21 -14.27 -6.31
CA TYR A 139 3.50 -13.37 -5.38
C TYR A 139 4.13 -11.98 -5.29
N VAL A 140 5.46 -11.91 -5.19
CA VAL A 140 6.17 -10.64 -5.09
C VAL A 140 5.89 -9.75 -6.31
N ALA A 141 5.94 -10.32 -7.52
CA ALA A 141 5.66 -9.56 -8.73
C ALA A 141 4.23 -9.00 -8.77
N LEU A 142 3.24 -9.80 -8.35
CA LEU A 142 1.84 -9.40 -8.28
C LEU A 142 1.61 -8.31 -7.23
N ALA A 143 2.21 -8.46 -6.06
CA ALA A 143 2.12 -7.52 -4.95
C ALA A 143 2.77 -6.17 -5.29
N LEU A 144 3.95 -6.18 -5.92
CA LEU A 144 4.63 -4.98 -6.40
C LEU A 144 3.83 -4.28 -7.51
N ALA A 145 3.31 -5.03 -8.48
CA ALA A 145 2.49 -4.47 -9.55
C ALA A 145 1.21 -3.82 -9.01
N LEU A 146 0.53 -4.47 -8.06
CA LEU A 146 -0.63 -3.92 -7.37
C LEU A 146 -0.30 -2.60 -6.66
N GLY A 147 0.69 -2.63 -5.77
CA GLY A 147 1.06 -1.48 -4.95
C GLY A 147 1.53 -0.30 -5.78
N CYS A 148 2.41 -0.53 -6.76
CA CYS A 148 2.91 0.55 -7.61
C CYS A 148 1.85 1.06 -8.60
N GLY A 149 0.96 0.19 -9.08
CA GLY A 149 -0.22 0.61 -9.85
C GLY A 149 -1.08 1.59 -9.05
N MET A 150 -1.31 1.30 -7.76
CA MET A 150 -2.00 2.22 -6.85
C MET A 150 -1.24 3.54 -6.68
N THR A 151 0.08 3.50 -6.54
CA THR A 151 0.92 4.70 -6.43
C THR A 151 0.74 5.62 -7.62
N LEU A 152 0.66 5.10 -8.84
CA LEU A 152 0.53 5.91 -10.05
C LEU A 152 -0.69 6.84 -9.96
N THR A 153 -1.86 6.28 -9.73
CA THR A 153 -3.11 7.09 -9.72
C THR A 153 -3.26 7.91 -8.44
N HIS A 154 -2.83 7.38 -7.30
CA HIS A 154 -2.87 8.12 -6.05
C HIS A 154 -2.05 9.41 -6.10
N HIS A 155 -0.92 9.41 -6.81
CA HIS A 155 -0.06 10.58 -6.94
C HIS A 155 -0.45 11.50 -8.09
N MET A 156 -0.99 10.97 -9.20
CA MET A 156 -1.16 11.77 -10.41
C MET A 156 -2.60 12.13 -10.74
N VAL A 157 -3.58 11.43 -10.17
CA VAL A 157 -4.98 11.57 -10.61
C VAL A 157 -5.85 12.10 -9.47
N PRO A 158 -6.36 13.35 -9.59
CA PRO A 158 -7.43 13.79 -8.73
C PRO A 158 -8.64 12.82 -8.85
N PRO A 159 -9.46 12.66 -7.80
CA PRO A 159 -9.61 13.57 -6.67
C PRO A 159 -8.85 13.16 -5.40
N THR A 160 -7.80 12.37 -5.48
CA THR A 160 -6.92 12.14 -4.32
C THR A 160 -6.40 13.47 -3.76
N PRO A 161 -6.25 13.60 -2.42
CA PRO A 161 -5.98 14.90 -1.78
C PRO A 161 -4.71 15.59 -2.25
N GLY A 162 -3.63 14.84 -2.50
CA GLY A 162 -2.35 15.40 -2.93
C GLY A 162 -2.43 16.12 -4.29
N PRO A 163 -2.81 15.42 -5.37
CA PRO A 163 -2.99 16.03 -6.69
C PRO A 163 -4.04 17.14 -6.71
N LEU A 164 -5.15 16.96 -5.97
CA LEU A 164 -6.21 17.96 -5.89
C LEU A 164 -5.72 19.26 -5.25
N ALA A 165 -5.02 19.15 -4.11
CA ALA A 165 -4.45 20.31 -3.43
C ALA A 165 -3.38 21.02 -4.30
N ALA A 166 -2.47 20.25 -4.93
CA ALA A 166 -1.49 20.81 -5.84
C ALA A 166 -2.14 21.55 -7.02
N THR A 167 -3.23 20.99 -7.59
CA THR A 167 -4.01 21.63 -8.66
C THR A 167 -4.59 22.97 -8.21
N GLY A 168 -5.20 23.02 -7.03
CA GLY A 168 -5.77 24.26 -6.50
C GLY A 168 -4.71 25.30 -6.15
N ILE A 169 -3.61 24.90 -5.49
CA ILE A 169 -2.52 25.81 -5.10
C ILE A 169 -1.84 26.44 -6.34
N LEU A 170 -1.65 25.67 -7.42
CA LEU A 170 -1.00 26.12 -8.64
C LEU A 170 -1.98 26.75 -9.65
N GLY A 171 -3.28 26.75 -9.37
CA GLY A 171 -4.30 27.33 -10.25
C GLY A 171 -4.46 26.59 -11.58
N ALA A 172 -4.18 25.27 -11.61
CA ALA A 172 -4.27 24.46 -12.82
C ALA A 172 -5.72 24.03 -13.10
N ASP A 173 -6.03 23.80 -14.39
CA ASP A 173 -7.31 23.19 -14.78
C ASP A 173 -7.42 21.75 -14.29
N LEU A 174 -8.41 21.48 -13.46
CA LEU A 174 -8.62 20.16 -12.84
C LEU A 174 -8.87 19.07 -13.88
N GLY A 175 -9.64 19.38 -14.91
CA GLY A 175 -9.96 18.42 -15.98
C GLY A 175 -8.73 18.00 -16.76
N LEU A 176 -7.87 18.98 -17.11
CA LEU A 176 -6.60 18.73 -17.79
C LEU A 176 -5.65 17.93 -16.90
N VAL A 177 -5.58 18.21 -15.59
CA VAL A 177 -4.77 17.43 -14.65
C VAL A 177 -5.25 15.99 -14.55
N ILE A 178 -6.56 15.74 -14.49
CA ILE A 178 -7.11 14.38 -14.48
C ILE A 178 -6.74 13.64 -15.78
N VAL A 179 -6.98 14.24 -16.94
CA VAL A 179 -6.70 13.60 -18.23
C VAL A 179 -5.20 13.32 -18.40
N THR A 180 -4.34 14.31 -18.13
CA THR A 180 -2.88 14.13 -18.23
C THR A 180 -2.36 13.12 -17.21
N GLY A 181 -2.87 13.12 -15.99
CA GLY A 181 -2.54 12.14 -14.97
C GLY A 181 -2.92 10.70 -15.36
N LEU A 182 -4.11 10.51 -15.97
CA LEU A 182 -4.52 9.22 -16.52
C LEU A 182 -3.63 8.77 -17.68
N VAL A 183 -3.27 9.68 -18.60
CA VAL A 183 -2.34 9.39 -19.70
C VAL A 183 -0.97 8.96 -19.15
N PHE A 184 -0.43 9.69 -18.18
CA PHE A 184 0.83 9.31 -17.51
C PHE A 184 0.72 7.93 -16.86
N THR A 185 -0.39 7.65 -16.18
CA THR A 185 -0.64 6.34 -15.57
C THR A 185 -0.60 5.22 -16.60
N VAL A 186 -1.29 5.37 -17.73
CA VAL A 186 -1.31 4.36 -18.80
C VAL A 186 0.08 4.13 -19.39
N ILE A 187 0.87 5.19 -19.59
CA ILE A 187 2.22 5.09 -20.15
C ILE A 187 3.23 4.54 -19.13
N LEU A 188 3.05 4.80 -17.84
CA LEU A 188 3.94 4.31 -16.77
C LEU A 188 3.61 2.89 -16.30
N LEU A 189 2.38 2.41 -16.51
CA LEU A 189 1.98 1.06 -16.14
C LEU A 189 2.88 -0.05 -16.74
N PRO A 190 3.32 0.02 -18.01
CA PRO A 190 4.35 -0.87 -18.56
C PRO A 190 5.65 -0.90 -17.73
N VAL A 191 6.11 0.26 -17.24
CA VAL A 191 7.32 0.34 -16.39
C VAL A 191 7.12 -0.46 -15.10
N VAL A 192 5.94 -0.29 -14.47
CA VAL A 192 5.54 -1.07 -13.28
C VAL A 192 5.60 -2.57 -13.55
N VAL A 193 4.95 -3.01 -14.65
CA VAL A 193 4.85 -4.44 -14.97
C VAL A 193 6.21 -5.04 -15.34
N VAL A 194 7.01 -4.33 -16.14
CA VAL A 194 8.35 -4.78 -16.53
C VAL A 194 9.25 -4.89 -15.30
N TYR A 195 9.23 -3.88 -14.41
CA TYR A 195 10.03 -3.92 -13.20
C TYR A 195 9.58 -5.06 -12.26
N ALA A 196 8.28 -5.20 -12.03
CA ALA A 196 7.71 -6.25 -11.20
C ALA A 196 8.07 -7.65 -11.71
N ARG A 197 8.01 -7.88 -13.03
CA ARG A 197 8.42 -9.14 -13.67
C ARG A 197 9.91 -9.42 -13.59
N TRP A 198 10.72 -8.37 -13.65
CA TRP A 198 12.18 -8.51 -13.57
C TRP A 198 12.64 -8.77 -12.15
N VAL A 199 12.19 -7.97 -11.19
CA VAL A 199 12.68 -8.00 -9.81
C VAL A 199 11.90 -9.00 -8.94
N GLY A 200 10.61 -9.19 -9.19
CA GLY A 200 9.76 -10.06 -8.37
C GLY A 200 10.30 -11.48 -8.22
N PRO A 201 10.66 -12.20 -9.30
CA PRO A 201 11.24 -13.55 -9.21
C PRO A 201 12.56 -13.60 -8.43
N LEU A 202 13.38 -12.54 -8.49
CA LEU A 202 14.65 -12.45 -7.75
C LEU A 202 14.44 -12.30 -6.22
N LEU A 203 13.29 -11.82 -5.83
CA LEU A 203 12.94 -11.58 -4.42
C LEU A 203 11.97 -12.62 -3.84
N GLU A 204 11.44 -13.52 -4.65
CA GLU A 204 10.44 -14.51 -4.21
C GLU A 204 10.97 -15.39 -3.07
N ASP A 205 12.25 -15.76 -3.11
CA ASP A 205 12.90 -16.57 -2.07
C ASP A 205 13.27 -15.79 -0.81
N THR A 206 13.19 -14.47 -0.84
CA THR A 206 13.46 -13.60 0.31
C THR A 206 12.21 -13.26 1.13
N VAL A 207 11.03 -13.73 0.69
CA VAL A 207 9.78 -13.58 1.42
C VAL A 207 9.86 -14.32 2.75
N ILE A 208 9.50 -13.62 3.84
CA ILE A 208 9.52 -14.23 5.19
C ILE A 208 8.63 -15.47 5.26
N PRO A 209 9.04 -16.49 6.05
CA PRO A 209 8.36 -17.80 6.09
C PRO A 209 6.87 -17.71 6.38
N GLU A 210 6.45 -16.83 7.28
CA GLU A 210 5.06 -16.63 7.70
C GLU A 210 4.16 -16.19 6.52
N VAL A 211 4.64 -15.26 5.71
CA VAL A 211 3.91 -14.78 4.53
C VAL A 211 3.93 -15.84 3.44
N ARG A 212 5.07 -16.49 3.23
CA ARG A 212 5.21 -17.58 2.25
C ARG A 212 4.27 -18.74 2.55
N GLU A 213 4.18 -19.15 3.83
CA GLU A 213 3.24 -20.18 4.28
C GLU A 213 1.78 -19.73 4.11
N ALA A 214 1.47 -18.47 4.42
CA ALA A 214 0.14 -17.91 4.23
C ALA A 214 -0.28 -17.84 2.74
N VAL A 215 0.67 -17.67 1.82
CA VAL A 215 0.41 -17.61 0.38
C VAL A 215 0.34 -19.00 -0.24
N TYR A 216 1.33 -19.87 0.02
CA TYR A 216 1.52 -21.14 -0.71
C TYR A 216 1.20 -22.39 0.10
N GLY A 217 0.99 -22.28 1.43
CA GLY A 217 0.80 -23.40 2.35
C GLY A 217 2.11 -24.04 2.83
N ARG A 218 2.04 -24.87 3.87
CA ARG A 218 3.21 -25.46 4.55
C ARG A 218 4.14 -26.30 3.67
N LEU A 219 3.62 -27.03 2.68
CA LEU A 219 4.42 -27.90 1.83
C LEU A 219 5.34 -27.16 0.85
N ALA A 220 4.99 -25.96 0.45
CA ALA A 220 5.81 -25.14 -0.44
C ALA A 220 6.98 -24.44 0.30
N ALA A 221 6.88 -24.26 1.61
CA ALA A 221 7.91 -23.63 2.43
C ALA A 221 9.15 -24.54 2.65
N VAL A 222 9.00 -25.84 2.53
CA VAL A 222 10.08 -26.84 2.78
C VAL A 222 10.92 -27.11 1.52
N GLY A 223 10.43 -26.78 0.32
CA GLY A 223 11.06 -27.16 -0.95
C GLY A 223 12.23 -26.27 -1.42
N ALA A 224 12.50 -25.13 -0.79
CA ALA A 224 13.44 -24.13 -1.29
C ALA A 224 14.81 -24.08 -0.58
N GLY A 225 15.16 -25.04 0.26
CA GLY A 225 16.39 -24.88 1.04
C GLY A 225 16.99 -26.12 1.70
N ALA A 226 16.88 -27.33 1.13
CA ALA A 226 17.64 -28.45 1.66
C ALA A 226 18.46 -29.13 0.55
N PRO A 227 19.79 -29.24 0.68
CA PRO A 227 20.55 -30.16 -0.14
C PRO A 227 20.18 -31.59 0.25
N ASP A 228 19.96 -32.39 -0.77
CA ASP A 228 19.65 -33.80 -0.78
C ASP A 228 20.52 -34.58 0.24
N SER A 229 19.94 -34.97 1.36
CA SER A 229 20.50 -35.95 2.28
C SER A 229 19.54 -37.12 2.35
N GLY A 230 19.95 -38.21 1.72
CA GLY A 230 19.24 -39.47 1.59
C GLY A 230 18.70 -40.07 2.89
N PRO A 231 17.93 -41.16 2.81
CA PRO A 231 17.09 -41.67 3.90
C PRO A 231 17.93 -42.16 5.09
N ARG A 232 17.84 -41.48 6.23
CA ARG A 232 18.32 -41.97 7.51
C ARG A 232 17.22 -42.77 8.18
N SER A 233 17.42 -44.06 8.21
CA SER A 233 16.72 -45.00 9.08
C SER A 233 16.96 -44.65 10.55
N VAL A 234 15.91 -44.29 11.29
CA VAL A 234 15.98 -44.17 12.74
C VAL A 234 15.52 -45.46 13.36
N SER A 235 16.51 -46.20 13.87
CA SER A 235 16.32 -47.33 14.81
C SER A 235 16.31 -46.80 16.24
N GLY A 236 15.30 -47.14 16.97
CA GLY A 236 15.02 -47.26 18.38
C GLY A 236 15.88 -46.57 19.43
N ALA A 237 15.21 -45.85 20.32
CA ALA A 237 15.50 -45.86 21.76
C ALA A 237 14.26 -45.38 22.55
N THR A 238 13.83 -46.23 23.46
CA THR A 238 12.82 -46.10 24.51
C THR A 238 13.23 -45.10 25.60
N GLY A 239 12.29 -44.33 26.16
CA GLY A 239 12.51 -43.61 27.42
C GLY A 239 11.48 -42.51 27.75
N THR A 240 10.41 -42.88 28.44
CA THR A 240 9.62 -42.21 29.51
C THR A 240 9.29 -40.72 29.48
N THR A 241 8.01 -40.47 29.27
CA THR A 241 7.04 -39.57 29.98
C THR A 241 7.46 -38.18 30.45
N ALA A 242 6.89 -37.17 29.83
CA ALA A 242 6.23 -36.03 30.48
C ALA A 242 5.18 -35.48 29.49
N ASP A 243 3.91 -35.51 29.91
CA ASP A 243 2.75 -35.08 29.16
C ASP A 243 2.82 -33.55 28.92
N VAL A 244 3.03 -33.15 27.68
CA VAL A 244 2.63 -31.86 27.16
C VAL A 244 1.67 -32.18 26.01
N GLU A 245 0.39 -31.98 26.25
CA GLU A 245 -0.64 -32.01 25.22
C GLU A 245 -0.34 -30.94 24.17
N VAL A 246 0.41 -31.32 23.15
CA VAL A 246 0.47 -30.58 21.90
C VAL A 246 -0.81 -30.93 21.16
N VAL A 247 -1.75 -29.99 21.13
CA VAL A 247 -2.92 -30.08 20.25
C VAL A 247 -2.40 -30.11 18.83
N GLU A 248 -2.21 -31.28 18.26
CA GLU A 248 -2.05 -31.49 16.83
C GLU A 248 -3.32 -31.01 16.13
N GLN A 249 -3.34 -29.73 15.69
CA GLN A 249 -4.27 -29.36 14.65
C GLN A 249 -3.82 -29.99 13.33
N SER A 250 -4.33 -31.18 13.10
CA SER A 250 -4.29 -31.89 11.83
C SER A 250 -4.99 -31.03 10.75
N SER A 251 -4.24 -30.20 10.02
CA SER A 251 -4.75 -29.53 8.83
C SER A 251 -4.50 -30.37 7.58
N THR A 252 -5.15 -31.54 7.51
CA THR A 252 -5.32 -32.27 6.25
C THR A 252 -6.46 -31.57 5.47
N GLY A 253 -6.15 -30.49 4.79
CA GLY A 253 -7.07 -29.89 3.82
C GLY A 253 -7.23 -30.85 2.63
N GLY A 254 -8.41 -31.43 2.45
CA GLY A 254 -8.73 -32.21 1.28
C GLY A 254 -8.73 -31.32 0.05
N HIS A 255 -7.78 -31.51 -0.85
CA HIS A 255 -7.76 -30.86 -2.15
C HIS A 255 -8.61 -31.68 -3.13
N VAL A 256 -9.60 -31.05 -3.74
CA VAL A 256 -10.38 -31.63 -4.85
C VAL A 256 -9.79 -31.14 -6.15
N SER A 257 -9.27 -32.03 -6.98
CA SER A 257 -8.78 -31.67 -8.32
C SER A 257 -9.95 -31.31 -9.25
N ASP A 258 -9.87 -30.14 -9.90
CA ASP A 258 -10.80 -29.73 -10.93
C ASP A 258 -10.31 -30.33 -12.25
N GLU A 259 -11.06 -31.29 -12.84
CA GLU A 259 -10.67 -32.05 -14.05
C GLU A 259 -10.40 -31.19 -15.28
N VAL A 260 -10.85 -29.91 -15.28
CA VAL A 260 -10.74 -29.00 -16.44
C VAL A 260 -9.45 -28.18 -16.43
N THR A 261 -8.84 -27.95 -15.25
CA THR A 261 -7.66 -27.04 -15.14
C THR A 261 -6.44 -27.67 -14.50
N GLY A 262 -6.53 -28.87 -13.92
CA GLY A 262 -5.44 -29.54 -13.20
C GLY A 262 -4.95 -28.82 -11.94
N VAL A 263 -5.66 -27.79 -11.50
CA VAL A 263 -5.34 -26.99 -10.32
C VAL A 263 -6.11 -27.49 -9.11
N GLU A 264 -5.39 -27.83 -8.03
CA GLU A 264 -6.02 -28.13 -6.74
C GLU A 264 -6.84 -26.94 -6.25
N THR A 265 -8.13 -27.16 -6.01
CA THR A 265 -9.03 -26.13 -5.50
C THR A 265 -8.95 -26.09 -3.97
N TYR A 266 -8.90 -24.87 -3.41
CA TYR A 266 -9.02 -24.66 -1.99
C TYR A 266 -10.38 -25.15 -1.49
N ASP A 267 -10.39 -26.05 -0.50
CA ASP A 267 -11.62 -26.52 0.14
C ASP A 267 -11.94 -25.66 1.38
N PRO A 268 -12.91 -24.75 1.28
CA PRO A 268 -13.28 -23.90 2.39
C PRO A 268 -13.91 -24.67 3.58
N SER A 269 -14.37 -25.92 3.38
CA SER A 269 -15.05 -26.70 4.44
C SER A 269 -14.14 -26.95 5.65
N VAL A 270 -12.84 -27.05 5.43
CA VAL A 270 -11.82 -27.21 6.50
C VAL A 270 -11.88 -26.07 7.52
N HIS A 271 -12.11 -24.85 7.06
CA HIS A 271 -12.16 -23.66 7.92
C HIS A 271 -13.56 -23.35 8.43
N LEU A 272 -14.58 -23.57 7.61
CA LEU A 272 -15.95 -23.11 7.89
C LEU A 272 -16.71 -23.96 8.93
N GLY A 273 -16.23 -25.14 9.23
CA GLY A 273 -16.90 -26.14 10.09
C GLY A 273 -17.67 -27.19 9.29
N GLU A 274 -18.11 -28.23 9.95
CA GLU A 274 -18.84 -29.32 9.31
C GLU A 274 -20.23 -28.88 8.82
N PRO A 275 -20.53 -29.08 7.54
CA PRO A 275 -21.84 -28.76 7.03
C PRO A 275 -22.90 -29.72 7.66
N PRO A 276 -24.13 -29.28 7.89
CA PRO A 276 -25.22 -30.13 8.31
C PRO A 276 -25.43 -31.30 7.34
N ALA A 277 -25.86 -32.45 7.84
CA ALA A 277 -26.13 -33.64 7.03
C ALA A 277 -27.06 -33.30 5.85
N GLY A 278 -26.62 -33.60 4.62
CA GLY A 278 -27.37 -33.27 3.39
C GLY A 278 -27.20 -31.84 2.84
N ALA A 279 -26.40 -31.00 3.48
CA ALA A 279 -26.09 -29.67 2.93
C ALA A 279 -25.15 -29.78 1.71
N LYS A 280 -25.39 -28.94 0.72
CA LYS A 280 -24.48 -28.82 -0.43
C LYS A 280 -23.16 -28.20 0.00
N PRO A 281 -22.03 -28.59 -0.64
CA PRO A 281 -20.74 -27.93 -0.40
C PRO A 281 -20.84 -26.42 -0.58
N HIS A 282 -20.27 -25.68 0.36
CA HIS A 282 -20.27 -24.22 0.29
C HIS A 282 -19.35 -23.75 -0.85
N ARG A 283 -19.91 -23.04 -1.82
CA ARG A 283 -19.17 -22.44 -2.94
C ARG A 283 -19.57 -20.98 -3.11
N VAL A 284 -18.59 -20.11 -3.03
CA VAL A 284 -18.78 -18.68 -3.29
C VAL A 284 -18.45 -18.40 -4.75
N GLY A 285 -19.39 -17.79 -5.49
CA GLY A 285 -19.14 -17.32 -6.86
C GLY A 285 -18.34 -16.01 -6.84
N ALA A 286 -17.57 -15.74 -7.90
CA ALA A 286 -16.76 -14.52 -8.02
C ALA A 286 -17.57 -13.22 -7.81
N PHE A 287 -18.80 -13.16 -8.33
CA PHE A 287 -19.68 -11.99 -8.14
C PHE A 287 -20.05 -11.77 -6.67
N LEU A 288 -20.52 -12.79 -5.96
CA LEU A 288 -20.82 -12.69 -4.53
C LEU A 288 -19.55 -12.43 -3.71
N GLY A 289 -18.44 -13.08 -4.08
CA GLY A 289 -17.13 -12.86 -3.46
C GLY A 289 -16.59 -11.45 -3.60
N SER A 290 -16.98 -10.74 -4.68
CA SER A 290 -16.55 -9.36 -4.90
C SER A 290 -17.35 -8.31 -4.11
N LEU A 291 -18.58 -8.61 -3.67
CA LEU A 291 -19.45 -7.62 -3.02
C LEU A 291 -18.86 -6.95 -1.79
N PRO A 292 -18.20 -7.68 -0.85
CA PRO A 292 -17.56 -7.05 0.30
C PRO A 292 -16.42 -6.09 -0.04
N LEU A 293 -15.85 -6.19 -1.24
CA LEU A 293 -14.84 -5.27 -1.77
C LEU A 293 -15.46 -4.19 -2.64
N LEU A 294 -16.36 -4.56 -3.57
CA LEU A 294 -16.91 -3.63 -4.54
C LEU A 294 -17.89 -2.62 -3.91
N ILE A 295 -18.69 -3.04 -2.95
CA ILE A 295 -19.68 -2.14 -2.33
C ILE A 295 -18.99 -1.01 -1.55
N PRO A 296 -18.02 -1.27 -0.65
CA PRO A 296 -17.22 -0.20 -0.04
C PRO A 296 -16.55 0.70 -1.08
N LEU A 297 -15.98 0.11 -2.12
CA LEU A 297 -15.30 0.85 -3.19
C LEU A 297 -16.26 1.80 -3.91
N VAL A 298 -17.44 1.32 -4.32
CA VAL A 298 -18.46 2.15 -4.98
C VAL A 298 -18.96 3.27 -4.07
N LEU A 299 -19.12 3.00 -2.77
CA LEU A 299 -19.52 4.03 -1.80
C LEU A 299 -18.43 5.11 -1.66
N ILE A 300 -17.16 4.71 -1.54
CA ILE A 300 -16.03 5.65 -1.44
C ILE A 300 -15.88 6.45 -2.74
N ILE A 301 -15.97 5.81 -3.91
CA ILE A 301 -15.97 6.49 -5.22
C ILE A 301 -17.11 7.49 -5.30
N GLY A 302 -18.32 7.07 -4.94
CA GLY A 302 -19.51 7.92 -4.96
C GLY A 302 -19.31 9.18 -4.11
N ASN A 303 -18.77 9.05 -2.91
CA ASN A 303 -18.41 10.18 -2.05
C ASN A 303 -17.37 11.10 -2.74
N THR A 304 -16.31 10.53 -3.28
CA THR A 304 -15.21 11.30 -3.88
C THR A 304 -15.69 12.08 -5.11
N VAL A 305 -16.49 11.45 -5.98
CA VAL A 305 -17.06 12.10 -7.17
C VAL A 305 -18.05 13.19 -6.79
N THR A 306 -18.94 12.93 -5.83
CA THR A 306 -19.92 13.94 -5.37
C THR A 306 -19.21 15.11 -4.69
N ALA A 307 -18.20 14.86 -3.88
CA ALA A 307 -17.39 15.91 -3.28
C ALA A 307 -16.63 16.75 -4.32
N ALA A 308 -16.08 16.13 -5.38
CA ALA A 308 -15.41 16.85 -6.47
C ALA A 308 -16.38 17.74 -7.25
N ILE A 309 -17.59 17.23 -7.57
CA ILE A 309 -18.63 17.99 -8.23
C ILE A 309 -19.05 19.19 -7.38
N ASP A 310 -19.30 18.98 -6.10
CA ASP A 310 -19.75 20.00 -5.17
C ASP A 310 -18.67 21.09 -4.96
N ARG A 311 -17.41 20.70 -4.77
CA ARG A 311 -16.27 21.65 -4.71
C ARG A 311 -16.17 22.51 -5.97
N ASN A 312 -16.32 21.89 -7.12
CA ASN A 312 -16.28 22.62 -8.39
C ASN A 312 -17.46 23.60 -8.51
N GLN A 313 -18.67 23.21 -8.07
CA GLN A 313 -19.84 24.10 -8.06
C GLN A 313 -19.70 25.26 -7.08
N GLN A 314 -19.01 25.03 -5.94
CA GLN A 314 -18.72 26.06 -4.94
C GLN A 314 -17.50 26.94 -5.32
N GLY A 315 -16.72 26.55 -6.35
CA GLY A 315 -15.48 27.22 -6.72
C GLY A 315 -14.33 27.01 -5.73
N VAL A 316 -14.46 26.02 -4.81
CA VAL A 316 -13.45 25.69 -3.78
C VAL A 316 -12.59 24.55 -4.26
N LEU A 317 -11.49 24.85 -4.94
CA LEU A 317 -10.55 23.81 -5.44
C LEU A 317 -9.50 23.43 -4.39
N SER A 318 -9.22 24.29 -3.41
CA SER A 318 -8.28 24.04 -2.30
C SER A 318 -8.77 24.70 -1.00
N GLY A 319 -8.34 24.18 0.15
CA GLY A 319 -8.71 24.69 1.47
C GLY A 319 -9.90 23.97 2.12
N GLU A 320 -10.44 24.58 3.17
CA GLU A 320 -11.57 24.04 3.90
C GLU A 320 -12.82 24.02 3.00
N TYR A 321 -13.48 22.87 2.98
CA TYR A 321 -14.65 22.58 2.17
C TYR A 321 -15.76 22.08 3.08
N GLU A 322 -16.88 22.76 3.08
CA GLU A 322 -18.11 22.31 3.77
C GLU A 322 -19.04 21.62 2.75
N PRO A 323 -19.33 20.32 2.94
CA PRO A 323 -20.21 19.59 2.04
C PRO A 323 -21.62 20.19 2.01
N SER A 324 -22.15 20.41 0.82
CA SER A 324 -23.56 20.79 0.65
C SER A 324 -24.47 19.68 1.18
N SER A 325 -25.69 20.05 1.58
CA SER A 325 -26.65 19.12 2.20
C SER A 325 -26.96 17.87 1.35
N TRP A 326 -26.93 17.98 0.02
CA TRP A 326 -27.17 16.86 -0.90
C TRP A 326 -26.01 15.86 -0.95
N THR A 327 -24.76 16.28 -0.65
CA THR A 327 -23.59 15.39 -0.61
C THR A 327 -23.43 14.67 0.72
N THR A 328 -24.10 15.14 1.80
CA THR A 328 -23.97 14.59 3.14
C THR A 328 -24.20 13.07 3.24
N PRO A 329 -25.23 12.47 2.60
CA PRO A 329 -25.42 11.02 2.63
C PRO A 329 -24.24 10.26 1.97
N PHE A 330 -23.70 10.79 0.88
CA PHE A 330 -22.54 10.20 0.20
C PHE A 330 -21.28 10.35 1.01
N ALA A 331 -21.09 11.50 1.66
CA ALA A 331 -19.96 11.74 2.57
C ALA A 331 -19.98 10.78 3.77
N PHE A 332 -21.14 10.48 4.33
CA PHE A 332 -21.28 9.52 5.42
C PHE A 332 -21.08 8.08 4.97
N LEU A 333 -21.83 7.61 3.97
CA LEU A 333 -21.76 6.22 3.52
C LEU A 333 -20.44 5.90 2.82
N GLY A 334 -19.86 6.87 2.11
CA GLY A 334 -18.59 6.74 1.43
C GLY A 334 -17.38 7.12 2.29
N ASN A 335 -17.56 7.45 3.56
CA ASN A 335 -16.44 7.53 4.49
C ASN A 335 -15.75 6.15 4.55
N PRO A 336 -14.42 6.05 4.38
CA PRO A 336 -13.72 4.76 4.31
C PRO A 336 -14.01 3.84 5.48
N VAL A 337 -14.15 4.39 6.70
CA VAL A 337 -14.46 3.59 7.90
C VAL A 337 -15.87 3.00 7.80
N VAL A 338 -16.88 3.82 7.46
CA VAL A 338 -18.27 3.38 7.34
C VAL A 338 -18.42 2.36 6.20
N ALA A 339 -17.84 2.66 5.05
CA ALA A 339 -17.86 1.78 3.89
C ALA A 339 -17.23 0.41 4.18
N LEU A 340 -16.09 0.36 4.88
CA LEU A 340 -15.45 -0.89 5.25
C LEU A 340 -16.17 -1.65 6.37
N ILE A 341 -16.85 -0.97 7.29
CA ILE A 341 -17.76 -1.64 8.24
C ILE A 341 -18.86 -2.37 7.46
N ILE A 342 -19.47 -1.72 6.47
CA ILE A 342 -20.47 -2.34 5.58
C ILE A 342 -19.84 -3.54 4.87
N GLY A 343 -18.62 -3.41 4.33
CA GLY A 343 -17.88 -4.49 3.69
C GLY A 343 -17.62 -5.67 4.61
N ALA A 344 -17.21 -5.42 5.87
CA ALA A 344 -16.97 -6.47 6.86
C ALA A 344 -18.26 -7.22 7.24
N VAL A 345 -19.36 -6.48 7.41
CA VAL A 345 -20.68 -7.08 7.64
C VAL A 345 -21.11 -7.94 6.45
N LEU A 346 -20.95 -7.44 5.23
CA LEU A 346 -21.24 -8.20 4.03
C LEU A 346 -20.35 -9.45 3.92
N ALA A 347 -19.04 -9.35 4.22
CA ALA A 347 -18.14 -10.49 4.21
C ALA A 347 -18.63 -11.60 5.14
N VAL A 348 -19.05 -11.26 6.36
CA VAL A 348 -19.57 -12.24 7.33
C VAL A 348 -20.89 -12.86 6.86
N TYR A 349 -21.87 -12.06 6.43
CA TYR A 349 -23.23 -12.54 6.20
C TYR A 349 -23.47 -13.04 4.78
N VAL A 350 -22.67 -12.63 3.80
CA VAL A 350 -22.82 -13.07 2.39
C VAL A 350 -21.87 -14.23 2.08
N LEU A 351 -20.64 -14.23 2.62
CA LEU A 351 -19.62 -15.21 2.26
C LEU A 351 -19.58 -16.41 3.18
N LEU A 352 -20.01 -16.27 4.44
CA LEU A 352 -19.96 -17.38 5.39
C LEU A 352 -21.30 -18.13 5.44
N PRO A 353 -21.27 -19.47 5.47
CA PRO A 353 -22.49 -20.24 5.64
C PRO A 353 -23.05 -20.08 7.05
N ARG A 354 -24.37 -20.22 7.19
CA ARG A 354 -25.06 -20.01 8.46
C ARG A 354 -24.65 -20.99 9.57
N TRP A 355 -24.04 -22.11 9.22
CA TRP A 355 -23.56 -23.12 10.20
C TRP A 355 -22.17 -22.81 10.74
N THR A 356 -21.46 -21.80 10.19
CA THR A 356 -20.13 -21.43 10.72
C THR A 356 -20.24 -20.96 12.16
N PRO A 357 -19.52 -21.59 13.12
CA PRO A 357 -19.59 -21.21 14.52
C PRO A 357 -19.10 -19.79 14.75
N ARG A 358 -19.79 -19.07 15.63
CA ARG A 358 -19.39 -17.68 16.00
C ARG A 358 -17.97 -17.60 16.57
N THR A 359 -17.55 -18.60 17.31
CA THR A 359 -16.19 -18.70 17.88
C THR A 359 -15.12 -18.73 16.81
N LYS A 360 -15.35 -19.42 15.68
CA LYS A 360 -14.42 -19.39 14.52
C LYS A 360 -14.33 -18.00 13.91
N VAL A 361 -15.48 -17.34 13.72
CA VAL A 361 -15.50 -15.96 13.18
C VAL A 361 -14.74 -15.00 14.10
N GLN A 362 -14.96 -15.08 15.41
CA GLN A 362 -14.21 -14.30 16.39
C GLN A 362 -12.71 -14.60 16.37
N GLY A 363 -12.31 -15.87 16.21
CA GLY A 363 -10.93 -16.29 16.05
C GLY A 363 -10.28 -15.63 14.83
N TRP A 364 -10.94 -15.62 13.67
CA TRP A 364 -10.42 -14.98 12.47
C TRP A 364 -10.26 -13.46 12.60
N PHE A 365 -11.15 -12.78 13.33
CA PHE A 365 -10.97 -11.38 13.66
C PHE A 365 -9.78 -11.15 14.60
N ALA A 366 -9.55 -12.04 15.57
CA ALA A 366 -8.38 -11.97 16.44
C ALA A 366 -7.07 -12.20 15.65
N ASP A 367 -7.04 -13.19 14.75
CA ASP A 367 -5.91 -13.44 13.86
C ASP A 367 -5.62 -12.24 12.95
N ALA A 368 -6.67 -11.63 12.40
CA ALA A 368 -6.58 -10.41 11.59
C ALA A 368 -5.98 -9.24 12.39
N ALA A 369 -6.44 -9.05 13.63
CA ALA A 369 -5.92 -8.01 14.52
C ALA A 369 -4.45 -8.25 14.89
N ALA A 370 -4.06 -9.50 15.18
CA ALA A 370 -2.67 -9.87 15.45
C ALA A 370 -1.76 -9.60 14.24
N SER A 371 -2.23 -9.95 13.02
CA SER A 371 -1.49 -9.68 11.77
C SER A 371 -1.35 -8.18 11.46
N ALA A 372 -2.36 -7.38 11.79
CA ALA A 372 -2.35 -5.93 11.59
C ALA A 372 -1.49 -5.19 12.63
N GLY A 373 -1.29 -5.74 13.83
CA GLY A 373 -0.70 -5.03 14.97
C GLY A 373 0.68 -4.45 14.70
N LEU A 374 1.61 -5.26 14.20
CA LEU A 374 2.96 -4.80 13.87
C LEU A 374 2.96 -3.77 12.72
N ILE A 375 2.11 -3.97 11.73
CA ILE A 375 1.95 -3.05 10.60
C ILE A 375 1.52 -1.67 11.12
N LEU A 376 0.54 -1.64 12.02
CA LEU A 376 0.04 -0.41 12.64
C LEU A 376 1.15 0.32 13.42
N LEU A 377 1.92 -0.40 14.25
CA LEU A 377 3.01 0.19 15.02
C LEU A 377 4.08 0.80 14.11
N ILE A 378 4.54 0.08 13.10
CA ILE A 378 5.57 0.55 12.16
C ILE A 378 5.04 1.73 11.34
N THR A 379 3.79 1.66 10.87
CA THR A 379 3.15 2.73 10.10
C THR A 379 3.02 4.01 10.94
N GLY A 380 2.61 3.87 12.21
CA GLY A 380 2.57 4.98 13.16
C GLY A 380 3.96 5.60 13.40
N ALA A 381 5.00 4.76 13.56
CA ALA A 381 6.36 5.25 13.74
C ALA A 381 6.92 5.96 12.48
N GLY A 382 6.54 5.51 11.28
CA GLY A 382 6.84 6.22 10.04
C GLY A 382 6.22 7.62 10.02
N GLY A 383 4.95 7.73 10.43
CA GLY A 383 4.27 9.01 10.60
C GLY A 383 4.91 9.91 11.65
N ALA A 384 5.36 9.32 12.78
CA ALA A 384 6.11 10.02 13.82
C ALA A 384 7.41 10.63 13.28
N PHE A 385 8.21 9.83 12.58
CA PHE A 385 9.44 10.30 11.94
C PHE A 385 9.16 11.42 10.92
N GLY A 386 8.16 11.25 10.06
CA GLY A 386 7.73 12.26 9.10
C GLY A 386 7.29 13.57 9.76
N GLN A 387 6.64 13.51 10.94
CA GLN A 387 6.25 14.71 11.70
C GLN A 387 7.47 15.46 12.27
N VAL A 388 8.44 14.73 12.83
CA VAL A 388 9.69 15.35 13.30
C VAL A 388 10.41 16.07 12.15
N LEU A 389 10.48 15.47 10.95
CA LEU A 389 11.08 16.11 9.79
C LEU A 389 10.36 17.40 9.35
N ARG A 390 9.03 17.43 9.47
CA ARG A 390 8.23 18.64 9.19
C ARG A 390 8.50 19.73 10.22
N ASP A 391 8.35 19.39 11.49
CA ASP A 391 8.45 20.35 12.61
C ASP A 391 9.87 20.89 12.78
N SER A 392 10.88 20.15 12.33
CA SER A 392 12.29 20.61 12.31
C SER A 392 12.63 21.57 11.15
N GLY A 393 11.72 21.74 10.16
CA GLY A 393 11.97 22.56 8.98
C GLY A 393 13.00 21.99 8.00
N VAL A 394 13.44 20.75 8.18
CA VAL A 394 14.40 20.08 7.29
C VAL A 394 13.90 20.04 5.84
N GLY A 395 12.60 19.72 5.65
CA GLY A 395 12.00 19.65 4.31
C GLY A 395 12.01 21.00 3.61
N ASP A 396 11.57 22.05 4.30
CA ASP A 396 11.43 23.39 3.73
C ASP A 396 12.79 24.03 3.41
N ALA A 397 13.76 23.92 4.31
CA ALA A 397 15.12 24.44 4.08
C ALA A 397 15.78 23.80 2.85
N LEU A 398 15.51 22.52 2.61
CA LEU A 398 16.06 21.81 1.47
C LEU A 398 15.32 22.17 0.16
N ALA A 399 14.00 22.36 0.21
CA ALA A 399 13.21 22.82 -0.94
C ALA A 399 13.65 24.22 -1.40
N GLU A 400 13.85 25.17 -0.48
CA GLU A 400 14.38 26.52 -0.78
C GLU A 400 15.77 26.47 -1.45
N ALA A 401 16.66 25.61 -0.92
CA ALA A 401 18.01 25.47 -1.49
C ALA A 401 17.97 25.00 -2.95
N ILE A 402 17.04 24.10 -3.30
CA ILE A 402 16.91 23.58 -4.66
C ILE A 402 16.23 24.58 -5.59
N ALA A 403 15.23 25.32 -5.12
CA ALA A 403 14.56 26.35 -5.92
C ALA A 403 15.53 27.45 -6.42
N ALA A 404 16.65 27.64 -5.74
CA ALA A 404 17.71 28.57 -6.14
C ALA A 404 18.67 28.02 -7.21
N THR A 405 18.47 26.80 -7.72
CA THR A 405 19.36 26.19 -8.73
C THR A 405 18.98 26.57 -10.16
N ALA A 406 19.94 26.48 -11.13
CA ALA A 406 19.73 26.74 -12.55
C ALA A 406 19.15 25.52 -13.30
N LEU A 407 18.14 24.85 -12.75
CA LEU A 407 17.45 23.72 -13.41
C LEU A 407 16.46 24.21 -14.47
N PRO A 408 16.15 23.41 -15.53
CA PRO A 408 15.02 23.72 -16.41
C PRO A 408 13.75 23.99 -15.60
N ALA A 409 13.06 25.10 -15.94
CA ALA A 409 11.99 25.65 -15.12
C ALA A 409 10.91 24.62 -14.71
N PHE A 410 10.47 23.78 -15.66
CA PHE A 410 9.45 22.75 -15.39
C PHE A 410 9.95 21.59 -14.51
N LEU A 411 11.28 21.41 -14.34
CA LEU A 411 11.85 20.41 -13.44
C LEU A 411 12.00 20.92 -12.01
N VAL A 412 11.94 22.22 -11.78
CA VAL A 412 12.05 22.79 -10.43
C VAL A 412 11.00 22.18 -9.48
N PRO A 413 9.69 22.18 -9.81
CA PRO A 413 8.67 21.55 -8.97
C PRO A 413 8.93 20.05 -8.74
N PHE A 414 9.40 19.35 -9.77
CA PHE A 414 9.74 17.92 -9.70
C PHE A 414 10.88 17.65 -8.72
N VAL A 415 11.94 18.44 -8.77
CA VAL A 415 13.10 18.27 -7.87
C VAL A 415 12.72 18.64 -6.45
N ILE A 416 11.96 19.72 -6.23
CA ILE A 416 11.47 20.09 -4.90
C ILE A 416 10.64 18.96 -4.32
N ALA A 417 9.67 18.43 -5.06
CA ALA A 417 8.84 17.32 -4.62
C ALA A 417 9.67 16.06 -4.30
N THR A 418 10.67 15.75 -5.14
CA THR A 418 11.61 14.63 -4.95
C THR A 418 12.35 14.75 -3.62
N VAL A 419 12.91 15.92 -3.35
CA VAL A 419 13.71 16.15 -2.15
C VAL A 419 12.84 16.15 -0.90
N VAL A 420 11.70 16.86 -0.94
CA VAL A 420 10.74 16.86 0.16
C VAL A 420 10.21 15.45 0.44
N ARG A 421 9.95 14.66 -0.60
CA ARG A 421 9.55 13.24 -0.47
C ARG A 421 10.60 12.42 0.26
N ILE A 422 11.86 12.53 -0.15
CA ILE A 422 12.98 11.83 0.52
C ILE A 422 13.07 12.29 1.98
N ALA A 423 12.94 13.59 2.26
CA ALA A 423 13.03 14.12 3.60
C ALA A 423 11.87 13.69 4.51
N GLN A 424 10.62 13.84 4.04
CA GLN A 424 9.41 13.69 4.87
C GLN A 424 8.76 12.30 4.80
N GLY A 425 8.97 11.58 3.70
CA GLY A 425 8.38 10.26 3.49
C GLY A 425 6.93 10.25 3.00
N SER A 426 6.15 11.30 3.19
CA SER A 426 4.76 11.39 2.72
C SER A 426 4.66 11.95 1.30
N GLY A 427 4.09 11.18 0.35
CA GLY A 427 3.86 11.64 -1.02
C GLY A 427 2.90 12.83 -1.07
N THR A 428 1.79 12.78 -0.33
CA THR A 428 0.80 13.85 -0.28
C THR A 428 1.41 15.16 0.26
N VAL A 429 2.16 15.08 1.37
CA VAL A 429 2.81 16.26 1.94
C VAL A 429 3.89 16.81 1.00
N ALA A 430 4.66 15.93 0.33
CA ALA A 430 5.65 16.35 -0.65
C ALA A 430 5.04 17.10 -1.82
N MET A 431 3.90 16.63 -2.36
CA MET A 431 3.15 17.32 -3.41
C MET A 431 2.67 18.70 -2.96
N ILE A 432 2.04 18.80 -1.80
CA ILE A 432 1.49 20.05 -1.26
C ILE A 432 2.62 21.05 -0.98
N THR A 433 3.69 20.62 -0.32
CA THR A 433 4.84 21.47 -0.01
C THR A 433 5.50 21.97 -1.31
N ALA A 434 5.75 21.06 -2.26
CA ALA A 434 6.33 21.44 -3.55
C ALA A 434 5.44 22.41 -4.32
N ALA A 435 4.13 22.19 -4.37
CA ALA A 435 3.18 23.10 -4.98
C ALA A 435 3.19 24.48 -4.30
N SER A 436 3.21 24.51 -2.96
CA SER A 436 3.23 25.76 -2.19
C SER A 436 4.51 26.58 -2.42
N VAL A 437 5.68 25.91 -2.45
CA VAL A 437 6.96 26.57 -2.77
C VAL A 437 7.02 27.02 -4.22
N THR A 438 6.41 26.25 -5.13
CA THR A 438 6.44 26.52 -6.57
C THR A 438 5.43 27.59 -7.00
N ALA A 439 4.29 27.71 -6.32
CA ALA A 439 3.20 28.61 -6.71
C ALA A 439 3.64 30.05 -7.00
N PRO A 440 4.43 30.72 -6.14
CA PRO A 440 4.92 32.06 -6.45
C PRO A 440 5.92 32.09 -7.61
N LEU A 441 6.54 30.96 -7.95
CA LEU A 441 7.57 30.85 -8.99
C LEU A 441 6.99 30.48 -10.36
N VAL A 442 5.78 29.94 -10.45
CA VAL A 442 5.17 29.46 -11.71
C VAL A 442 5.11 30.57 -12.76
N ALA A 443 4.61 31.75 -12.39
CA ALA A 443 4.52 32.91 -13.32
C ALA A 443 5.92 33.38 -13.73
N THR A 444 6.87 33.42 -12.79
CA THR A 444 8.25 33.87 -13.04
C THR A 444 9.02 32.89 -13.89
N LEU A 445 8.78 31.59 -13.67
CA LEU A 445 9.42 30.52 -14.42
C LEU A 445 8.80 30.27 -15.80
N GLY A 446 7.61 30.87 -16.08
CA GLY A 446 6.88 30.67 -17.33
C GLY A 446 6.42 29.23 -17.56
N VAL A 447 6.19 28.45 -16.48
CA VAL A 447 5.76 27.05 -16.55
C VAL A 447 4.24 26.96 -16.58
N ASN A 448 3.69 26.17 -17.50
CA ASN A 448 2.27 25.87 -17.50
C ASN A 448 1.84 25.24 -16.15
N PRO A 449 0.77 25.72 -15.49
CA PRO A 449 0.32 25.19 -14.21
C PRO A 449 0.06 23.67 -14.19
N VAL A 450 -0.48 23.10 -15.29
CA VAL A 450 -0.71 21.63 -15.40
C VAL A 450 0.62 20.87 -15.39
N VAL A 451 1.63 21.39 -16.11
CA VAL A 451 2.98 20.80 -16.12
C VAL A 451 3.59 20.87 -14.72
N ALA A 452 3.45 22.01 -14.04
CA ALA A 452 3.94 22.18 -12.67
C ALA A 452 3.26 21.20 -11.69
N VAL A 453 1.94 20.98 -11.81
CA VAL A 453 1.21 19.98 -11.00
C VAL A 453 1.76 18.59 -11.27
N LEU A 454 1.86 18.16 -12.54
CA LEU A 454 2.39 16.83 -12.88
C LEU A 454 3.86 16.68 -12.44
N ALA A 455 4.65 17.73 -12.47
CA ALA A 455 6.02 17.74 -11.95
C ALA A 455 6.04 17.53 -10.42
N CYS A 456 5.22 18.25 -9.64
CA CYS A 456 5.09 18.04 -8.20
C CYS A 456 4.66 16.60 -7.88
N THR A 457 3.64 16.10 -8.58
CA THR A 457 3.03 14.81 -8.30
C THR A 457 3.94 13.65 -8.69
N THR A 458 4.58 13.69 -9.85
CA THR A 458 5.52 12.65 -10.27
C THR A 458 6.83 12.68 -9.48
N GLY A 459 7.33 13.87 -9.14
CA GLY A 459 8.50 14.01 -8.27
C GLY A 459 8.32 13.38 -6.90
N SER A 460 7.09 13.42 -6.37
CA SER A 460 6.75 12.82 -5.08
C SER A 460 6.67 11.29 -5.06
N MET A 461 6.80 10.61 -6.20
CA MET A 461 6.79 9.14 -6.27
C MET A 461 8.15 8.49 -5.96
N VAL A 462 9.24 9.27 -5.94
CA VAL A 462 10.59 8.75 -5.78
C VAL A 462 10.75 7.91 -4.51
N PHE A 463 11.55 6.87 -4.61
CA PHE A 463 12.22 6.13 -3.54
C PHE A 463 11.42 6.07 -2.21
N SER A 464 10.24 5.48 -2.25
CA SER A 464 9.46 5.19 -1.05
C SER A 464 10.25 4.21 -0.17
N TYR A 465 10.56 4.59 1.08
CA TYR A 465 11.41 3.82 1.98
C TYR A 465 10.94 3.94 3.44
N PHE A 466 11.78 3.71 4.41
CA PHE A 466 11.43 3.52 5.82
C PHE A 466 10.66 4.66 6.50
N ASN A 467 10.70 5.88 5.97
CA ASN A 467 9.96 7.02 6.48
C ASN A 467 8.55 7.17 5.87
N ASP A 468 8.19 6.30 4.93
CA ASP A 468 6.89 6.26 4.27
C ASP A 468 6.01 5.18 4.89
N SER A 469 4.80 5.53 5.32
CA SER A 469 3.83 4.56 5.84
C SER A 469 3.48 3.48 4.83
N TYR A 470 3.30 3.87 3.56
CA TYR A 470 2.95 2.95 2.49
C TYR A 470 4.06 1.95 2.17
N PHE A 471 5.34 2.33 2.34
CA PHE A 471 6.46 1.39 2.28
C PHE A 471 6.23 0.20 3.24
N TRP A 472 5.85 0.48 4.48
CA TRP A 472 5.64 -0.56 5.48
C TRP A 472 4.41 -1.41 5.19
N VAL A 473 3.33 -0.79 4.74
CA VAL A 473 2.14 -1.53 4.31
C VAL A 473 2.51 -2.53 3.22
N VAL A 474 3.10 -2.06 2.12
CA VAL A 474 3.43 -2.95 0.99
C VAL A 474 4.44 -4.01 1.39
N THR A 475 5.54 -3.63 2.02
CA THR A 475 6.64 -4.57 2.30
C THR A 475 6.25 -5.63 3.34
N ARG A 476 5.51 -5.26 4.38
CA ARG A 476 5.05 -6.22 5.40
C ARG A 476 4.00 -7.18 4.85
N PHE A 477 3.03 -6.70 4.08
CA PHE A 477 2.05 -7.59 3.45
C PHE A 477 2.68 -8.53 2.41
N THR A 478 3.72 -8.04 1.70
CA THR A 478 4.47 -8.84 0.72
C THR A 478 5.45 -9.79 1.40
N GLY A 479 5.85 -9.51 2.65
CA GLY A 479 6.85 -10.27 3.39
C GLY A 479 8.30 -9.95 2.96
N LEU A 480 8.54 -8.75 2.44
CA LEU A 480 9.88 -8.29 2.08
C LEU A 480 10.50 -7.49 3.21
N GLU A 481 11.76 -7.79 3.56
CA GLU A 481 12.50 -7.10 4.60
C GLU A 481 13.86 -6.58 4.13
N GLY A 482 14.41 -5.61 4.86
CA GLY A 482 15.75 -5.08 4.66
C GLY A 482 16.05 -4.67 3.22
N THR A 483 17.10 -5.24 2.65
CA THR A 483 17.53 -4.93 1.26
C THR A 483 16.55 -5.43 0.20
N ALA A 484 15.81 -6.50 0.46
CA ALA A 484 14.78 -7.01 -0.45
C ALA A 484 13.61 -6.02 -0.57
N ALA A 485 13.17 -5.43 0.55
CA ALA A 485 12.17 -4.38 0.57
C ALA A 485 12.60 -3.14 -0.23
N LEU A 486 13.86 -2.71 -0.07
CA LEU A 486 14.40 -1.59 -0.86
C LEU A 486 14.50 -1.92 -2.34
N LYS A 487 15.01 -3.09 -2.71
CA LYS A 487 15.09 -3.50 -4.11
C LYS A 487 13.71 -3.67 -4.75
N GLY A 488 12.78 -4.28 -4.04
CA GLY A 488 11.42 -4.48 -4.51
C GLY A 488 10.65 -3.17 -4.58
N TRP A 489 10.34 -2.60 -3.44
CA TRP A 489 9.42 -1.47 -3.34
C TRP A 489 10.05 -0.11 -3.68
N SER A 490 11.17 0.25 -3.03
CA SER A 490 11.83 1.53 -3.33
C SER A 490 12.37 1.57 -4.75
N GLY A 491 12.79 0.41 -5.28
CA GLY A 491 13.25 0.29 -6.66
C GLY A 491 12.13 0.53 -7.68
N ILE A 492 10.93 -0.06 -7.51
CA ILE A 492 9.82 0.11 -8.46
C ILE A 492 9.27 1.55 -8.44
N THR A 493 9.16 2.18 -7.26
CA THR A 493 8.76 3.58 -7.15
C THR A 493 9.77 4.52 -7.79
N THR A 494 11.08 4.22 -7.66
CA THR A 494 12.13 4.97 -8.35
C THR A 494 12.10 4.75 -9.86
N ALA A 495 11.77 3.55 -10.33
CA ALA A 495 11.66 3.27 -11.76
C ALA A 495 10.52 4.09 -12.42
N VAL A 496 9.35 4.19 -11.77
CA VAL A 496 8.24 5.02 -12.30
C VAL A 496 8.54 6.52 -12.18
N TRP A 497 9.21 6.96 -11.11
CA TRP A 497 9.71 8.32 -10.98
C TRP A 497 10.65 8.68 -12.13
N ALA A 498 11.65 7.84 -12.42
CA ALA A 498 12.58 8.05 -13.53
C ALA A 498 11.85 8.00 -14.89
N GLY A 499 10.91 7.06 -15.06
CA GLY A 499 10.08 6.96 -16.26
C GLY A 499 9.15 8.15 -16.49
N SER A 500 8.82 8.93 -15.45
CA SER A 500 8.01 10.14 -15.60
C SER A 500 8.78 11.34 -16.16
N ILE A 501 10.11 11.37 -16.03
CA ILE A 501 10.94 12.48 -16.50
C ILE A 501 10.76 12.76 -18.01
N PRO A 502 10.92 11.77 -18.91
CA PRO A 502 10.70 12.03 -20.33
C PRO A 502 9.26 12.43 -20.66
N LEU A 503 8.28 11.96 -19.89
CA LEU A 503 6.87 12.37 -20.07
C LEU A 503 6.67 13.82 -19.70
N LEU A 504 7.34 14.32 -18.65
CA LEU A 504 7.31 15.75 -18.29
C LEU A 504 7.95 16.61 -19.38
N PHE A 505 9.04 16.17 -20.01
CA PHE A 505 9.63 16.86 -21.16
C PHE A 505 8.65 16.94 -22.33
N ILE A 506 7.99 15.83 -22.67
CA ILE A 506 6.99 15.80 -23.73
C ILE A 506 5.80 16.70 -23.37
N LEU A 507 5.30 16.61 -22.15
CA LEU A 507 4.18 17.44 -21.70
C LEU A 507 4.54 18.93 -21.77
N ASN A 508 5.75 19.31 -21.34
CA ASN A 508 6.22 20.69 -21.43
C ASN A 508 6.38 21.17 -22.89
N LEU A 509 6.75 20.30 -23.84
CA LEU A 509 6.81 20.65 -25.27
C LEU A 509 5.42 20.85 -25.88
N VAL A 510 4.39 20.18 -25.34
CA VAL A 510 3.01 20.25 -25.87
C VAL A 510 2.22 21.41 -25.26
N MET A 511 2.47 21.73 -24.00
CA MET A 511 1.67 22.67 -23.21
C MET A 511 2.45 23.90 -22.73
N GLY A 512 3.78 23.90 -22.87
CA GLY A 512 4.71 24.94 -22.41
C GLY A 512 4.87 26.10 -23.38
#